data_c9864fee5595e4bdf261d0c34857d39a
#
_entry.id   c9864fee5595e4bdf261d0c34857d39a
#
_cell.length_a   1.000
_cell.length_b   1.000
_cell.length_c   1.000
_cell.angle_alpha   90.00
_cell.angle_beta   90.00
_cell.angle_gamma   90.00
#
_symmetry.space_group_name_H-M   'P 1'
#
loop_
_entity.id
_entity.type
_entity.pdbx_description
1 polymer ?
#
loop_
_entity_poly.entity_id
_entity_poly.type
_entity_poly.pdbx_seq_one_letter_code
_entity_poly.pdbx_strand_id
1 'polypeptide(L)'
;MLKRFAMIPLLAVAAAQAQPDLPALTAQVTDTERAFARSMAERDAAAFARHLSEQAVFFGGAKVLNGKAAVAAGWQRFFEGREAPFSWEPDLVVVTADGLLAQSTGPVRNAAGQPIARFNSVWRLEAPGTWRIVFDKGQPWEEPAK
;
A
#
# COMPACT_ATOMS: atom_id res chain seq x y z
N MET A 1 -18.31 15.11 -64.75
CA MET A 1 -17.05 14.91 -64.01
C MET A 1 -17.36 14.38 -62.63
N LEU A 2 -17.28 13.07 -62.42
CA LEU A 2 -17.51 12.45 -61.08
C LEU A 2 -16.18 12.40 -60.36
N LYS A 3 -16.06 13.13 -59.23
CA LYS A 3 -14.90 13.02 -58.32
C LYS A 3 -15.07 11.78 -57.44
N ARG A 4 -14.24 10.76 -57.68
CA ARG A 4 -14.18 9.59 -56.80
C ARG A 4 -13.41 9.99 -55.53
N PHE A 5 -14.08 10.02 -54.39
CA PHE A 5 -13.45 10.09 -53.09
C PHE A 5 -12.89 8.70 -52.76
N ALA A 6 -11.58 8.60 -52.65
CA ALA A 6 -10.93 7.41 -52.13
C ALA A 6 -11.03 7.45 -50.60
N MET A 7 -11.77 6.52 -50.03
CA MET A 7 -11.85 6.31 -48.59
C MET A 7 -10.61 5.48 -48.16
N ILE A 8 -9.68 6.09 -47.45
CA ILE A 8 -8.52 5.41 -46.88
C ILE A 8 -9.00 4.75 -45.59
N PRO A 9 -8.89 3.41 -45.43
CA PRO A 9 -9.23 2.77 -44.17
C PRO A 9 -8.16 3.10 -43.12
N LEU A 10 -8.61 3.72 -42.04
CA LEU A 10 -7.77 3.95 -40.85
C LEU A 10 -7.63 2.60 -40.12
N LEU A 11 -6.50 1.91 -40.30
CA LEU A 11 -6.17 0.73 -39.50
C LEU A 11 -5.86 1.21 -38.08
N ALA A 12 -6.78 0.96 -37.15
CA ALA A 12 -6.51 1.07 -35.71
C ALA A 12 -5.60 -0.10 -35.29
N VAL A 13 -4.33 0.17 -35.09
CA VAL A 13 -3.41 -0.78 -34.44
C VAL A 13 -3.75 -0.77 -32.96
N ALA A 14 -4.48 -1.78 -32.50
CA ALA A 14 -4.64 -2.05 -31.07
C ALA A 14 -3.27 -2.46 -30.51
N ALA A 15 -2.64 -1.58 -29.75
CA ALA A 15 -1.45 -1.92 -28.98
C ALA A 15 -1.85 -2.96 -27.95
N ALA A 16 -1.40 -4.20 -28.11
CA ALA A 16 -1.53 -5.23 -27.08
C ALA A 16 -0.76 -4.76 -25.86
N GLN A 17 -1.46 -4.38 -24.80
CA GLN A 17 -0.82 -4.07 -23.52
C GLN A 17 -0.24 -5.36 -22.96
N ALA A 18 1.06 -5.35 -22.63
CA ALA A 18 1.70 -6.47 -21.99
C ALA A 18 1.01 -6.76 -20.64
N GLN A 19 0.78 -8.04 -20.36
CA GLN A 19 0.21 -8.46 -19.06
C GLN A 19 1.15 -8.03 -17.92
N PRO A 20 0.61 -7.57 -16.79
CA PRO A 20 1.44 -7.21 -15.64
C PRO A 20 2.23 -8.42 -15.13
N ASP A 21 3.49 -8.21 -14.76
CA ASP A 21 4.30 -9.22 -14.06
C ASP A 21 3.89 -9.23 -12.57
N LEU A 22 2.84 -9.98 -12.25
CA LEU A 22 2.29 -10.04 -10.89
C LEU A 22 3.30 -10.54 -9.85
N PRO A 23 4.16 -11.55 -10.10
CA PRO A 23 5.23 -11.91 -9.18
C PRO A 23 6.18 -10.75 -8.85
N ALA A 24 6.63 -9.99 -9.87
CA ALA A 24 7.50 -8.83 -9.66
C ALA A 24 6.78 -7.72 -8.88
N LEU A 25 5.51 -7.44 -9.19
CA LEU A 25 4.71 -6.45 -8.46
C LEU A 25 4.47 -6.87 -7.01
N THR A 26 4.22 -8.16 -6.76
CA THR A 26 4.07 -8.70 -5.39
C THR A 26 5.35 -8.49 -4.58
N ALA A 27 6.52 -8.74 -5.17
CA ALA A 27 7.80 -8.48 -4.53
C ALA A 27 7.98 -6.99 -4.22
N GLN A 28 7.66 -6.09 -5.15
CA GLN A 28 7.72 -4.65 -4.94
C GLN A 28 6.85 -4.19 -3.77
N VAL A 29 5.60 -4.67 -3.68
CA VAL A 29 4.70 -4.31 -2.58
C VAL A 29 5.20 -4.88 -1.25
N THR A 30 5.71 -6.12 -1.25
CA THR A 30 6.31 -6.73 -0.05
C THR A 30 7.48 -5.89 0.48
N ASP A 31 8.38 -5.45 -0.40
CA ASP A 31 9.53 -4.62 -0.03
C ASP A 31 9.09 -3.21 0.40
N THR A 32 8.05 -2.66 -0.23
CA THR A 32 7.46 -1.38 0.16
C THR A 32 6.85 -1.44 1.55
N GLU A 33 6.07 -2.49 1.86
CA GLU A 33 5.49 -2.70 3.20
C GLU A 33 6.59 -2.85 4.26
N ARG A 34 7.64 -3.60 3.98
CA ARG A 34 8.79 -3.73 4.87
C ARG A 34 9.52 -2.39 5.07
N ALA A 35 9.66 -1.58 4.03
CA ALA A 35 10.24 -0.24 4.14
C ALA A 35 9.35 0.69 4.98
N PHE A 36 8.04 0.57 4.83
CA PHE A 36 7.07 1.29 5.65
C PHE A 36 7.18 0.88 7.13
N ALA A 37 7.26 -0.41 7.42
CA ALA A 37 7.48 -0.91 8.79
C ALA A 37 8.83 -0.43 9.37
N ARG A 38 9.90 -0.43 8.57
CA ARG A 38 11.22 0.07 9.01
C ARG A 38 11.18 1.54 9.39
N SER A 39 10.39 2.38 8.73
CA SER A 39 10.28 3.80 9.10
C SER A 39 9.82 3.98 10.54
N MET A 40 8.93 3.11 11.04
CA MET A 40 8.52 3.07 12.45
C MET A 40 9.67 2.60 13.34
N ALA A 41 10.35 1.52 13.00
CA ALA A 41 11.47 0.97 13.76
C ALA A 41 12.64 1.97 13.87
N GLU A 42 12.92 2.71 12.81
CA GLU A 42 13.98 3.72 12.74
C GLU A 42 13.55 5.09 13.26
N ARG A 43 12.28 5.24 13.70
CA ARG A 43 11.73 6.50 14.23
C ARG A 43 11.70 7.63 13.20
N ASP A 44 11.67 7.30 11.89
CA ASP A 44 11.65 8.25 10.79
C ASP A 44 10.20 8.54 10.34
N ALA A 45 9.57 9.54 11.00
CA ALA A 45 8.22 9.99 10.65
C ALA A 45 8.13 10.56 9.22
N ALA A 46 9.21 11.13 8.70
CA ALA A 46 9.24 11.64 7.33
C ALA A 46 9.27 10.50 6.30
N ALA A 47 10.03 9.43 6.58
CA ALA A 47 9.99 8.21 5.76
C ALA A 47 8.60 7.57 5.78
N PHE A 48 7.98 7.45 6.95
CA PHE A 48 6.60 6.98 7.10
C PHE A 48 5.66 7.77 6.19
N ALA A 49 5.69 9.11 6.26
CA ALA A 49 4.82 9.97 5.47
C ALA A 49 5.05 9.84 3.95
N ARG A 50 6.25 9.48 3.50
CA ARG A 50 6.54 9.26 2.07
C ARG A 50 5.82 8.05 1.48
N HIS A 51 5.42 7.08 2.30
CA HIS A 51 4.64 5.91 1.86
C HIS A 51 3.14 6.21 1.72
N LEU A 52 2.64 7.31 2.30
CA LEU A 52 1.23 7.66 2.25
C LEU A 52 0.85 8.26 0.89
N SER A 53 -0.27 7.80 0.32
CA SER A 53 -0.97 8.52 -0.74
C SER A 53 -1.50 9.85 -0.19
N GLU A 54 -1.61 10.89 -1.03
CA GLU A 54 -2.29 12.13 -0.65
C GLU A 54 -3.75 11.88 -0.22
N GLN A 55 -4.34 10.78 -0.70
CA GLN A 55 -5.71 10.35 -0.41
C GLN A 55 -5.78 9.22 0.65
N ALA A 56 -4.71 8.99 1.41
CA ALA A 56 -4.67 7.90 2.39
C ALA A 56 -5.80 8.02 3.43
N VAL A 57 -6.41 6.89 3.77
CA VAL A 57 -7.44 6.77 4.81
C VAL A 57 -7.03 5.69 5.81
N PHE A 58 -6.83 6.09 7.05
CA PHE A 58 -6.46 5.19 8.14
C PHE A 58 -7.57 5.08 9.17
N PHE A 59 -7.93 3.86 9.51
CA PHE A 59 -8.95 3.56 10.53
C PHE A 59 -8.27 3.35 11.88
N GLY A 60 -8.30 4.37 12.73
CA GLY A 60 -7.70 4.38 14.07
C GLY A 60 -8.76 4.20 15.18
N GLY A 61 -9.25 2.99 15.37
CA GLY A 61 -10.33 2.73 16.36
C GLY A 61 -11.62 3.47 15.98
N ALA A 62 -12.08 4.38 16.84
CA ALA A 62 -13.31 5.16 16.59
C ALA A 62 -13.11 6.35 15.62
N LYS A 63 -11.88 6.64 15.22
CA LYS A 63 -11.57 7.78 14.34
C LYS A 63 -11.10 7.30 12.99
N VAL A 64 -11.52 8.02 11.95
CA VAL A 64 -11.00 7.88 10.59
C VAL A 64 -10.11 9.08 10.30
N LEU A 65 -8.85 8.83 9.97
CA LEU A 65 -7.89 9.84 9.53
C LEU A 65 -7.94 9.88 8.00
N ASN A 66 -8.34 11.01 7.44
CA ASN A 66 -8.57 11.15 6.00
C ASN A 66 -7.58 12.16 5.40
N GLY A 67 -6.79 11.70 4.46
CA GLY A 67 -5.71 12.44 3.82
C GLY A 67 -4.36 12.29 4.53
N LYS A 68 -3.28 12.36 3.74
CA LYS A 68 -1.90 12.18 4.19
C LYS A 68 -1.53 13.04 5.39
N ALA A 69 -1.90 14.33 5.38
CA ALA A 69 -1.59 15.24 6.48
C ALA A 69 -2.26 14.82 7.78
N ALA A 70 -3.54 14.39 7.73
CA ALA A 70 -4.27 13.92 8.90
C ALA A 70 -3.69 12.60 9.43
N VAL A 71 -3.30 11.68 8.53
CA VAL A 71 -2.66 10.41 8.92
C VAL A 71 -1.31 10.70 9.58
N ALA A 72 -0.45 11.50 8.95
CA ALA A 72 0.87 11.83 9.50
C ALA A 72 0.75 12.50 10.89
N ALA A 73 -0.15 13.46 11.05
CA ALA A 73 -0.40 14.12 12.33
C ALA A 73 -0.94 13.14 13.40
N GLY A 74 -1.89 12.28 13.04
CA GLY A 74 -2.47 11.31 13.97
C GLY A 74 -1.49 10.22 14.40
N TRP A 75 -0.49 9.90 13.56
CA TRP A 75 0.54 8.90 13.85
C TRP A 75 1.78 9.48 14.52
N GLN A 76 1.95 10.82 14.56
CA GLN A 76 3.11 11.48 15.16
C GLN A 76 3.41 10.98 16.58
N ARG A 77 2.39 10.77 17.41
CA ARG A 77 2.52 10.24 18.78
C ARG A 77 3.30 8.92 18.88
N PHE A 78 3.24 8.08 17.85
CA PHE A 78 3.95 6.81 17.81
C PHE A 78 5.45 6.97 17.53
N PHE A 79 5.88 8.16 17.10
CA PHE A 79 7.28 8.52 16.82
C PHE A 79 7.96 9.32 17.94
N GLU A 80 7.25 9.69 19.01
CA GLU A 80 7.79 10.53 20.08
C GLU A 80 8.76 9.77 21.00
N GLY A 81 8.54 8.47 21.22
CA GLY A 81 9.40 7.64 22.07
C GLY A 81 10.71 7.25 21.38
N ARG A 82 11.70 6.82 22.19
CA ARG A 82 12.99 6.31 21.70
C ARG A 82 12.86 4.95 21.01
N GLU A 83 11.91 4.14 21.44
CA GLU A 83 11.64 2.80 20.92
C GLU A 83 10.29 2.79 20.20
N ALA A 84 10.19 1.96 19.16
CA ALA A 84 8.94 1.76 18.47
C ALA A 84 7.93 1.05 19.38
N PRO A 85 6.69 1.55 19.52
CA PRO A 85 5.69 0.93 20.39
C PRO A 85 5.21 -0.41 19.87
N PHE A 86 5.36 -0.66 18.58
CA PHE A 86 5.00 -1.90 17.88
C PHE A 86 5.82 -2.05 16.61
N SER A 87 5.84 -3.24 16.07
CA SER A 87 6.44 -3.59 14.79
C SER A 87 5.45 -4.41 13.97
N TRP A 88 5.64 -4.47 12.65
CA TRP A 88 4.84 -5.34 11.78
C TRP A 88 5.67 -5.85 10.62
N GLU A 89 5.21 -6.94 10.03
CA GLU A 89 5.80 -7.54 8.85
C GLU A 89 4.70 -8.20 8.01
N PRO A 90 4.71 -8.08 6.67
CA PRO A 90 3.75 -8.76 5.83
C PRO A 90 4.01 -10.28 5.80
N ASP A 91 2.94 -11.06 5.96
CA ASP A 91 2.92 -12.51 5.74
C ASP A 91 2.12 -12.91 4.50
N LEU A 92 1.32 -11.99 3.96
CA LEU A 92 0.57 -12.16 2.71
C LEU A 92 0.49 -10.85 1.96
N VAL A 93 0.81 -10.90 0.66
CA VAL A 93 0.61 -9.80 -0.29
C VAL A 93 -0.09 -10.36 -1.53
N VAL A 94 -1.16 -9.70 -1.95
CA VAL A 94 -1.93 -10.06 -3.15
C VAL A 94 -2.09 -8.82 -4.03
N VAL A 95 -1.74 -8.93 -5.30
CA VAL A 95 -1.87 -7.87 -6.31
C VAL A 95 -3.07 -8.17 -7.20
N THR A 96 -3.85 -7.16 -7.56
CA THR A 96 -4.97 -7.28 -8.52
C THR A 96 -4.47 -7.65 -9.91
N ALA A 97 -5.32 -8.30 -10.71
CA ALA A 97 -4.95 -8.80 -12.04
C ALA A 97 -4.47 -7.69 -13.01
N ASP A 98 -4.92 -6.46 -12.80
CA ASP A 98 -4.48 -5.28 -13.56
C ASP A 98 -3.15 -4.70 -13.08
N GLY A 99 -2.60 -5.19 -11.95
CA GLY A 99 -1.35 -4.71 -11.37
C GLY A 99 -1.43 -3.35 -10.71
N LEU A 100 -2.62 -2.77 -10.48
CA LEU A 100 -2.77 -1.39 -10.01
C LEU A 100 -3.01 -1.25 -8.51
N LEU A 101 -3.58 -2.28 -7.89
CA LEU A 101 -3.83 -2.34 -6.45
C LEU A 101 -3.21 -3.59 -5.84
N ALA A 102 -2.85 -3.49 -4.59
CA ALA A 102 -2.43 -4.63 -3.80
C ALA A 102 -2.95 -4.54 -2.37
N GLN A 103 -3.20 -5.69 -1.76
CA GLN A 103 -3.41 -5.81 -0.33
C GLN A 103 -2.21 -6.48 0.32
N SER A 104 -1.75 -5.90 1.42
CA SER A 104 -0.73 -6.46 2.30
C SER A 104 -1.31 -6.65 3.68
N THR A 105 -1.02 -7.75 4.34
CA THR A 105 -1.48 -8.03 5.69
C THR A 105 -0.42 -8.84 6.46
N GLY A 106 -0.46 -8.77 7.78
CA GLY A 106 0.46 -9.49 8.64
C GLY A 106 0.30 -9.14 10.11
N PRO A 107 1.02 -9.84 11.00
CA PRO A 107 0.96 -9.60 12.43
C PRO A 107 1.57 -8.25 12.79
N VAL A 108 0.93 -7.56 13.75
CA VAL A 108 1.49 -6.45 14.51
C VAL A 108 1.91 -7.01 15.87
N ARG A 109 3.14 -6.70 16.29
CA ARG A 109 3.73 -7.21 17.53
C ARG A 109 4.07 -6.08 18.48
N ASN A 110 3.87 -6.30 19.78
CA ASN A 110 4.36 -5.40 20.81
C ASN A 110 5.90 -5.48 20.98
N ALA A 111 6.46 -4.67 21.87
CA ALA A 111 7.90 -4.67 22.14
C ALA A 111 8.45 -6.01 22.67
N ALA A 112 7.61 -6.86 23.26
CA ALA A 112 7.96 -8.22 23.69
C ALA A 112 7.88 -9.26 22.55
N GLY A 113 7.55 -8.86 21.33
CA GLY A 113 7.42 -9.73 20.18
C GLY A 113 6.10 -10.51 20.11
N GLN A 114 5.17 -10.26 21.01
CA GLN A 114 3.87 -10.94 21.03
C GLN A 114 2.93 -10.31 20.01
N PRO A 115 2.18 -11.11 19.23
CA PRO A 115 1.18 -10.58 18.30
C PRO A 115 0.03 -9.96 19.09
N ILE A 116 -0.36 -8.74 18.74
CA ILE A 116 -1.43 -7.97 19.39
C ILE A 116 -2.52 -7.54 18.43
N ALA A 117 -2.23 -7.53 17.13
CA ALA A 117 -3.15 -7.13 16.09
C ALA A 117 -2.72 -7.73 14.76
N ARG A 118 -3.55 -7.55 13.74
CA ARG A 118 -3.21 -7.78 12.35
C ARG A 118 -3.45 -6.48 11.57
N PHE A 119 -2.46 -6.04 10.81
CA PHE A 119 -2.63 -4.90 9.90
C PHE A 119 -3.22 -5.36 8.56
N ASN A 120 -3.90 -4.45 7.89
CA ASN A 120 -4.40 -4.61 6.53
C ASN A 120 -4.20 -3.29 5.81
N SER A 121 -3.25 -3.28 4.88
CA SER A 121 -2.90 -2.12 4.07
C SER A 121 -3.33 -2.36 2.62
N VAL A 122 -3.92 -1.35 1.99
CA VAL A 122 -4.17 -1.35 0.55
C VAL A 122 -3.23 -0.35 -0.10
N TRP A 123 -2.46 -0.84 -1.05
CA TRP A 123 -1.47 -0.11 -1.83
C TRP A 123 -1.97 0.16 -3.24
N ARG A 124 -1.69 1.34 -3.76
CA ARG A 124 -1.97 1.73 -5.14
C ARG A 124 -0.67 2.07 -5.86
N LEU A 125 -0.53 1.58 -7.09
CA LEU A 125 0.57 1.95 -7.97
C LEU A 125 0.28 3.34 -8.55
N GLU A 126 0.94 4.38 -8.02
CA GLU A 126 0.73 5.78 -8.43
C GLU A 126 1.66 6.24 -9.55
N ALA A 127 2.78 5.56 -9.71
CA ALA A 127 3.72 5.71 -10.83
C ALA A 127 4.52 4.41 -10.98
N PRO A 128 5.22 4.16 -12.07
CA PRO A 128 6.06 2.98 -12.23
C PRO A 128 7.00 2.77 -11.03
N GLY A 129 6.89 1.61 -10.36
CA GLY A 129 7.66 1.29 -9.16
C GLY A 129 7.31 2.10 -7.90
N THR A 130 6.27 2.94 -7.94
CA THR A 130 5.89 3.81 -6.83
C THR A 130 4.54 3.39 -6.25
N TRP A 131 4.58 2.63 -5.17
CA TRP A 131 3.41 2.23 -4.41
C TRP A 131 3.15 3.19 -3.26
N ARG A 132 1.88 3.57 -3.05
CA ARG A 132 1.42 4.40 -1.93
C ARG A 132 0.24 3.74 -1.25
N ILE A 133 0.23 3.79 0.06
CA ILE A 133 -0.87 3.24 0.86
C ILE A 133 -2.09 4.16 0.77
N VAL A 134 -3.23 3.60 0.43
CA VAL A 134 -4.49 4.33 0.28
C VAL A 134 -5.49 4.00 1.38
N PHE A 135 -5.46 2.78 1.93
CA PHE A 135 -6.25 2.39 3.10
C PHE A 135 -5.40 1.57 4.07
N ASP A 136 -5.61 1.81 5.35
CA ASP A 136 -5.08 0.97 6.41
C ASP A 136 -6.12 0.75 7.50
N LYS A 137 -6.27 -0.49 7.94
CA LYS A 137 -7.14 -0.87 9.03
C LYS A 137 -6.55 -2.03 9.83
N GLY A 138 -6.24 -1.77 11.09
CA GLY A 138 -5.92 -2.83 12.04
C GLY A 138 -7.16 -3.59 12.49
N GLN A 139 -6.96 -4.84 12.85
CA GLN A 139 -7.96 -5.67 13.55
C GLN A 139 -7.30 -6.36 14.74
N PRO A 140 -8.06 -6.71 15.80
CA PRO A 140 -7.54 -7.47 16.92
C PRO A 140 -6.85 -8.76 16.45
N TRP A 141 -5.84 -9.21 17.21
CA TRP A 141 -5.26 -10.51 16.96
C TRP A 141 -6.25 -11.63 17.26
N GLU A 142 -6.37 -12.55 16.31
CA GLU A 142 -7.12 -13.79 16.49
C GLU A 142 -6.12 -14.94 16.32
N GLU A 143 -6.10 -15.86 17.29
CA GLU A 143 -5.29 -17.07 17.18
C GLU A 143 -5.76 -17.88 15.97
N PRO A 144 -4.84 -18.41 15.14
CA PRO A 144 -5.21 -19.31 14.06
C PRO A 144 -6.04 -20.49 14.60
N ALA A 145 -7.12 -20.83 13.94
CA ALA A 145 -7.90 -22.02 14.28
C ALA A 145 -6.97 -23.24 14.22
N LYS A 146 -7.03 -24.07 15.27
CA LYS A 146 -6.26 -25.32 15.37
C LYS A 146 -6.79 -26.35 14.41
#